data_f78349a8ece38e3e8e0d61cbf9579e1a
#
_entry.id   f78349a8ece38e3e8e0d61cbf9579e1a
#
_cell.length_a   1.000
_cell.length_b   1.000
_cell.length_c   1.000
_cell.angle_alpha   90.00
_cell.angle_beta   90.00
_cell.angle_gamma   90.00
#
_symmetry.space_group_name_H-M   'P 1'
#
loop_
_entity.id
_entity.type
_entity.pdbx_description
1 polymer ?
#
loop_
_entity_poly.entity_id
_entity_poly.type
_entity_poly.pdbx_seq_one_letter_code
_entity_poly.pdbx_strand_id
1 'polypeptide(L)'
;LDKDEYMELDTEPQEQKNPAVGEVPERDILVGDIVQHFKREWVSSETSEYLYKVLAFAQHTETGEKLVVYQGMYPPFKICARPYDMFMSEVDREKYPKIRQKYRFEKIKL
;
A
#
# COMPACT_ATOMS: atom_id res chain seq x y z
N LEU A 1 16.67 -4.81 -14.95
CA LEU A 1 17.14 -3.86 -13.94
C LEU A 1 18.52 -4.25 -13.45
N ASP A 2 19.35 -3.26 -13.28
CA ASP A 2 20.61 -3.47 -12.59
C ASP A 2 20.35 -3.79 -11.13
N LYS A 3 21.30 -4.48 -10.52
CA LYS A 3 21.18 -4.80 -9.09
C LYS A 3 21.01 -3.56 -8.23
N ASP A 4 21.64 -2.47 -8.62
CA ASP A 4 21.59 -1.23 -7.87
C ASP A 4 20.22 -0.56 -7.93
N GLU A 5 19.38 -0.99 -8.84
CA GLU A 5 18.03 -0.48 -8.99
C GLU A 5 16.99 -1.33 -8.27
N TYR A 6 17.42 -2.42 -7.65
CA TYR A 6 16.50 -3.23 -6.87
C TYR A 6 16.07 -2.48 -5.62
N MET A 7 14.84 -2.70 -5.25
CA MET A 7 14.33 -2.15 -4.01
C MET A 7 14.97 -2.86 -2.84
N GLU A 8 15.42 -2.10 -1.87
CA GLU A 8 15.95 -2.64 -0.65
C GLU A 8 14.84 -2.77 0.37
N LEU A 9 14.84 -3.88 1.11
CA LEU A 9 13.88 -4.05 2.18
C LEU A 9 14.26 -3.18 3.37
N ASP A 10 13.27 -2.57 3.98
CA ASP A 10 13.45 -1.86 5.24
C ASP A 10 13.60 -2.89 6.33
N THR A 11 14.83 -3.18 6.71
CA THR A 11 15.12 -4.16 7.75
C THR A 11 15.21 -3.55 9.13
N GLU A 12 15.23 -2.24 9.20
CA GLU A 12 15.30 -1.51 10.46
C GLU A 12 14.17 -0.51 10.55
N PRO A 13 13.73 -0.18 11.76
CA PRO A 13 12.72 0.86 11.90
C PRO A 13 13.22 2.16 11.30
N GLN A 14 12.45 2.71 10.39
CA GLN A 14 12.72 4.00 9.84
C GLN A 14 12.44 5.06 10.89
N GLU A 15 13.31 6.05 10.94
CA GLU A 15 13.03 7.21 11.76
C GLU A 15 11.84 7.93 11.14
N GLN A 16 10.76 7.98 11.88
CA GLN A 16 9.52 8.54 11.37
C GLN A 16 9.58 10.04 11.41
N LYS A 17 9.31 10.65 10.28
CA LYS A 17 9.17 12.10 10.19
C LYS A 17 7.73 12.45 10.52
N ASN A 18 7.54 13.51 11.27
CA ASN A 18 6.22 14.08 11.39
C ASN A 18 5.77 14.55 10.02
N PRO A 19 4.54 14.22 9.61
CA PRO A 19 4.06 14.69 8.32
C PRO A 19 4.05 16.20 8.28
N ALA A 20 4.59 16.76 7.21
CA ALA A 20 4.42 18.16 6.93
C ALA A 20 2.99 18.40 6.43
N VAL A 21 2.61 19.67 6.36
CA VAL A 21 1.31 20.02 5.78
C VAL A 21 1.25 19.48 4.36
N GLY A 22 0.25 18.69 4.06
CA GLY A 22 0.07 18.06 2.76
C GLY A 22 0.68 16.68 2.61
N GLU A 23 1.47 16.23 3.58
CA GLU A 23 1.99 14.87 3.56
C GLU A 23 0.95 13.90 4.11
N VAL A 24 1.05 12.65 3.64
CA VAL A 24 0.18 11.58 4.13
C VAL A 24 0.65 11.20 5.53
N PRO A 25 -0.25 11.24 6.53
CA PRO A 25 0.11 10.81 7.88
C PRO A 25 0.53 9.35 7.90
N GLU A 26 1.42 9.02 8.81
CA GLU A 26 1.75 7.63 9.06
C GLU A 26 0.51 6.88 9.53
N ARG A 27 0.34 5.69 8.99
CA ARG A 27 -0.77 4.82 9.34
C ARG A 27 -0.22 3.51 9.89
N ASP A 28 -1.05 2.78 10.61
CA ASP A 28 -0.65 1.58 11.35
C ASP A 28 -0.67 0.30 10.50
N ILE A 29 -0.42 0.42 9.21
CA ILE A 29 -0.30 -0.75 8.34
C ILE A 29 1.11 -1.29 8.43
N LEU A 30 1.21 -2.56 8.78
CA LEU A 30 2.49 -3.23 9.06
C LEU A 30 2.69 -4.42 8.12
N VAL A 31 3.93 -4.88 8.05
CA VAL A 31 4.27 -6.11 7.31
C VAL A 31 3.43 -7.26 7.86
N GLY A 32 2.85 -8.03 6.95
CA GLY A 32 1.97 -9.15 7.28
C GLY A 32 0.49 -8.79 7.34
N ASP A 33 0.16 -7.53 7.36
CA ASP A 33 -1.23 -7.10 7.40
C ASP A 33 -1.93 -7.38 6.07
N ILE A 34 -3.21 -7.68 6.18
CA ILE A 34 -4.08 -7.82 5.02
C ILE A 34 -4.83 -6.50 4.87
N VAL A 35 -4.79 -5.97 3.67
CA VAL A 35 -5.46 -4.71 3.34
C VAL A 35 -6.41 -4.91 2.17
N GLN A 36 -7.41 -4.06 2.08
CA GLN A 36 -8.35 -4.06 0.96
C GLN A 36 -8.21 -2.77 0.16
N HIS A 37 -8.17 -2.91 -1.16
CA HIS A 37 -8.24 -1.78 -2.07
C HIS A 37 -9.70 -1.30 -2.13
N PHE A 38 -9.91 -0.01 -2.33
CA PHE A 38 -11.26 0.55 -2.36
C PHE A 38 -12.16 -0.08 -3.44
N LYS A 39 -11.58 -0.56 -4.53
CA LYS A 39 -12.36 -1.24 -5.58
C LYS A 39 -12.99 -2.53 -5.12
N ARG A 40 -12.62 -3.05 -3.95
CA ARG A 40 -13.30 -4.20 -3.37
C ARG A 40 -14.77 -3.94 -3.12
N GLU A 41 -15.17 -2.68 -3.02
CA GLU A 41 -16.60 -2.35 -2.90
C GLU A 41 -17.42 -2.74 -4.13
N TRP A 42 -16.75 -2.97 -5.23
CA TRP A 42 -17.40 -3.32 -6.50
C TRP A 42 -17.51 -4.83 -6.75
N VAL A 43 -16.97 -5.63 -5.87
CA VAL A 43 -16.95 -7.09 -6.05
C VAL A 43 -17.62 -7.76 -4.85
N SER A 44 -17.97 -9.05 -5.05
CA SER A 44 -18.56 -9.84 -3.97
C SER A 44 -17.58 -10.02 -2.82
N SER A 45 -18.08 -9.91 -1.60
CA SER A 45 -17.27 -10.17 -0.41
C SER A 45 -16.85 -11.63 -0.27
N GLU A 46 -17.43 -12.51 -1.10
CA GLU A 46 -17.07 -13.93 -1.07
C GLU A 46 -15.78 -14.24 -1.84
N THR A 47 -15.27 -13.28 -2.61
CA THR A 47 -14.00 -13.44 -3.31
C THR A 47 -12.89 -12.77 -2.52
N SER A 48 -11.64 -13.13 -2.85
CA SER A 48 -10.47 -12.46 -2.32
C SER A 48 -9.98 -11.32 -3.22
N GLU A 49 -10.73 -11.00 -4.27
CA GLU A 49 -10.35 -9.97 -5.23
C GLU A 49 -10.19 -8.63 -4.52
N TYR A 50 -9.11 -7.94 -4.86
CA TYR A 50 -8.70 -6.67 -4.24
C TYR A 50 -8.29 -6.77 -2.76
N LEU A 51 -8.00 -7.98 -2.29
CA LEU A 51 -7.30 -8.17 -1.02
C LEU A 51 -5.80 -8.35 -1.29
N TYR A 52 -5.00 -7.75 -0.43
CA TYR A 52 -3.54 -7.76 -0.58
C TYR A 52 -2.88 -7.98 0.77
N LYS A 53 -1.72 -8.64 0.73
CA LYS A 53 -0.89 -8.78 1.91
C LYS A 53 0.32 -7.88 1.78
N VAL A 54 0.60 -7.12 2.81
CA VAL A 54 1.79 -6.28 2.86
C VAL A 54 2.99 -7.18 3.15
N LEU A 55 3.94 -7.20 2.22
CA LEU A 55 5.10 -8.08 2.33
C LEU A 55 6.30 -7.38 2.93
N ALA A 56 6.51 -6.11 2.58
CA ALA A 56 7.69 -5.39 3.01
C ALA A 56 7.52 -3.90 2.76
N PHE A 57 8.31 -3.13 3.46
CA PHE A 57 8.59 -1.75 3.08
C PHE A 57 9.99 -1.73 2.47
N ALA A 58 10.15 -1.01 1.38
CA ALA A 58 11.38 -1.00 0.63
C ALA A 58 11.78 0.43 0.32
N GLN A 59 13.04 0.61 -0.03
CA GLN A 59 13.55 1.89 -0.48
C GLN A 59 13.91 1.78 -1.96
N HIS A 60 13.46 2.75 -2.74
CA HIS A 60 13.87 2.83 -4.14
C HIS A 60 15.32 3.28 -4.16
N THR A 61 16.19 2.50 -4.80
CA THR A 61 17.62 2.75 -4.72
C THR A 61 18.08 4.03 -5.43
N GLU A 62 17.34 4.47 -6.43
CA GLU A 62 17.69 5.68 -7.17
C GLU A 62 17.10 6.94 -6.57
N THR A 63 15.83 6.89 -6.14
CA THR A 63 15.13 8.07 -5.67
C THR A 63 15.16 8.21 -4.17
N GLY A 64 15.41 7.11 -3.45
CA GLY A 64 15.33 7.08 -2.00
C GLY A 64 13.92 7.03 -1.46
N GLU A 65 12.90 7.04 -2.33
CA GLU A 65 11.53 7.05 -1.83
C GLU A 65 11.15 5.71 -1.20
N LYS A 66 10.31 5.79 -0.17
CA LYS A 66 9.81 4.61 0.50
C LYS A 66 8.70 3.97 -0.34
N LEU A 67 8.75 2.66 -0.42
CA LEU A 67 7.79 1.87 -1.19
C LEU A 67 7.11 0.85 -0.29
N VAL A 68 5.88 0.50 -0.63
CA VAL A 68 5.18 -0.63 -0.04
C VAL A 68 5.18 -1.76 -1.05
N VAL A 69 5.68 -2.93 -0.63
CA VAL A 69 5.66 -4.15 -1.44
C VAL A 69 4.51 -5.00 -0.93
N TYR A 70 3.62 -5.37 -1.81
CA TYR A 70 2.40 -6.09 -1.44
C TYR A 70 2.03 -7.10 -2.51
N GLN A 71 1.28 -8.10 -2.12
CA GLN A 71 0.90 -9.20 -3.00
C GLN A 71 -0.60 -9.38 -3.01
N GLY A 72 -1.16 -9.51 -4.21
CA GLY A 72 -2.57 -9.85 -4.37
C GLY A 72 -2.86 -11.22 -3.78
N MET A 73 -3.97 -11.32 -3.07
CA MET A 73 -4.44 -12.59 -2.50
C MET A 73 -5.42 -13.28 -3.43
N TYR A 74 -5.34 -12.95 -4.70
CA TYR A 74 -6.17 -13.52 -5.76
C TYR A 74 -5.30 -13.73 -7.00
N PRO A 75 -5.66 -14.70 -7.86
CA PRO A 75 -4.85 -14.96 -9.05
C PRO A 75 -4.73 -13.71 -9.93
N PRO A 76 -3.57 -13.46 -10.51
CA PRO A 76 -2.36 -14.29 -10.53
C PRO A 76 -1.38 -14.04 -9.37
N PHE A 77 -1.81 -13.53 -8.24
CA PHE A 77 -0.98 -13.33 -7.03
C PHE A 77 0.22 -12.43 -7.28
N LYS A 78 0.01 -11.36 -8.00
CA LYS A 78 1.10 -10.44 -8.36
C LYS A 78 1.70 -9.79 -7.12
N ILE A 79 3.02 -9.67 -7.14
CA ILE A 79 3.76 -8.89 -6.15
C ILE A 79 4.03 -7.54 -6.79
N CYS A 80 3.60 -6.48 -6.12
CA CYS A 80 3.68 -5.12 -6.63
C CYS A 80 4.40 -4.22 -5.65
N ALA A 81 4.85 -3.08 -6.15
CA ALA A 81 5.42 -2.04 -5.30
C ALA A 81 4.78 -0.71 -5.68
N ARG A 82 4.48 0.09 -4.67
CA ARG A 82 3.85 1.39 -4.86
C ARG A 82 4.48 2.38 -3.90
N PRO A 83 4.67 3.64 -4.29
CA PRO A 83 5.15 4.65 -3.35
C PRO A 83 4.30 4.67 -2.09
N TYR A 84 4.98 4.78 -0.95
CA TYR A 84 4.33 4.75 0.36
C TYR A 84 3.21 5.78 0.47
N ASP A 85 3.49 7.00 0.07
CA ASP A 85 2.52 8.09 0.17
C ASP A 85 1.27 7.81 -0.66
N MET A 86 1.47 7.23 -1.84
CA MET A 86 0.36 6.86 -2.72
C MET A 86 -0.44 5.69 -2.13
N PHE A 87 0.26 4.70 -1.58
CA PHE A 87 -0.40 3.55 -0.96
C PHE A 87 -1.28 3.97 0.21
N MET A 88 -0.79 4.91 1.01
CA MET A 88 -1.48 5.37 2.22
C MET A 88 -2.47 6.50 1.96
N SER A 89 -2.55 7.00 0.72
CA SER A 89 -3.36 8.17 0.39
C SER A 89 -4.85 7.87 0.45
N GLU A 90 -5.63 8.95 0.51
CA GLU A 90 -7.07 8.85 0.42
C GLU A 90 -7.52 8.55 -1.00
N VAL A 91 -8.71 7.98 -1.12
CA VAL A 91 -9.35 7.76 -2.41
C VAL A 91 -9.59 9.11 -3.09
N ASP A 92 -9.32 9.15 -4.39
CA ASP A 92 -9.60 10.34 -5.20
C ASP A 92 -11.13 10.50 -5.35
N ARG A 93 -11.69 11.44 -4.61
CA ARG A 93 -13.13 11.67 -4.56
C ARG A 93 -13.70 12.29 -5.83
N GLU A 94 -12.86 12.96 -6.61
CA GLU A 94 -13.30 13.48 -7.89
C GLU A 94 -13.52 12.34 -8.88
N LYS A 95 -12.64 11.35 -8.85
CA LYS A 95 -12.70 10.21 -9.75
C LYS A 95 -13.66 9.12 -9.27
N TYR A 96 -13.77 8.96 -7.95
CA TYR A 96 -14.57 7.90 -7.34
C TYR A 96 -15.47 8.47 -6.24
N PRO A 97 -16.48 9.29 -6.63
CA PRO A 97 -17.27 10.01 -5.62
C PRO A 97 -18.16 9.11 -4.77
N LYS A 98 -18.48 7.90 -5.23
CA LYS A 98 -19.39 6.99 -4.52
C LYS A 98 -18.70 5.97 -3.65
N ILE A 99 -17.38 5.92 -3.64
CA ILE A 99 -16.63 5.00 -2.81
C ILE A 99 -16.77 5.42 -1.35
N ARG A 100 -17.06 4.47 -0.48
CA ARG A 100 -17.23 4.71 0.95
C ARG A 100 -15.91 4.68 1.70
N GLN A 101 -15.00 3.80 1.27
CA GLN A 101 -13.70 3.66 1.89
C GLN A 101 -12.93 4.95 1.79
N LYS A 102 -12.32 5.39 2.89
CA LYS A 102 -11.63 6.67 2.93
C LYS A 102 -10.27 6.60 2.22
N TYR A 103 -9.51 5.57 2.50
CA TYR A 103 -8.16 5.43 1.98
C TYR A 103 -8.11 4.44 0.83
N ARG A 104 -7.10 4.59 -0.01
CA ARG A 104 -6.89 3.69 -1.15
C ARG A 104 -6.80 2.23 -0.69
N PHE A 105 -6.06 2.00 0.39
CA PHE A 105 -5.97 0.70 1.03
C PHE A 105 -6.27 0.86 2.51
N GLU A 106 -7.06 -0.03 3.05
CA GLU A 106 -7.37 -0.05 4.48
C GLU A 106 -7.16 -1.45 5.03
N LYS A 107 -6.65 -1.49 6.24
CA LYS A 107 -6.41 -2.73 6.95
C LYS A 107 -7.74 -3.39 7.29
N ILE A 108 -7.83 -4.70 7.02
CA ILE A 108 -9.00 -5.46 7.45
C ILE A 108 -8.65 -6.18 8.75
N LYS A 109 -9.66 -6.30 9.58
CA LYS A 109 -9.54 -7.07 10.82
C LYS A 109 -10.09 -8.46 10.56
N LEU A 110 -9.27 -9.44 10.85
CA LEU A 110 -9.65 -10.84 10.72
C LEU A 110 -10.08 -11.41 12.07
#